data_6d4bcff356034fc916caf3d5af0668d9
#
_entry.id   6d4bcff356034fc916caf3d5af0668d9
#
_cell.length_a   1.000
_cell.length_b   1.000
_cell.length_c   1.000
_cell.angle_alpha   90.00
_cell.angle_beta   90.00
_cell.angle_gamma   90.00
#
_symmetry.space_group_name_H-M   'P 1'
#
loop_
_entity.id
_entity.type
_entity.pdbx_description
1 polymer ?
#
loop_
_entity_poly.entity_id
_entity_poly.type
_entity_poly.pdbx_seq_one_letter_code
_entity_poly.pdbx_strand_id
1 'polypeptide(L)'
;MKIDYLKNNPREIQLEEDLPPYMTEGVANDIAEIFSTPLSGAYNWDYTVQDNRIKKLYELGKELNWNVEVDVDWSRPFEPLTEPTPIFWDDYAPYQKFSDDKKVEFLNHRIAWSQSQFLHGEQGALLVASQLTSCAPTYNAKLYAASQTFDEARHVEAFNKYIQTRTKLMYPIGNALKSILDKILTDPRWDLKFIGMQIIIEGLALAAFQTSRELTKDPVLRDMLGLIIRDEARHVTFGINYLEEFVETLSEDEKEDRAQFAYEACWLSRERLVSMDVFEHFGWNAEDARQFQLNSDITKHFQKLLFQRVMPNLRRIGLLRDSVVGKFEDLGILEYAEAKSDADIDWADLSRPLFEESA
;
A
#
# COMPACT_ATOMS: atom_id res chain seq x y z
N MET A 1 -4.46 -13.88 -24.72
CA MET A 1 -3.37 -12.87 -24.73
C MET A 1 -2.57 -13.04 -23.46
N LYS A 2 -1.24 -13.27 -23.53
CA LYS A 2 -0.43 -13.38 -22.32
C LYS A 2 -0.35 -12.01 -21.66
N ILE A 3 -0.71 -11.89 -20.40
CA ILE A 3 -0.39 -10.73 -19.58
C ILE A 3 1.06 -10.91 -19.16
N ASP A 4 1.96 -10.10 -19.73
CA ASP A 4 3.39 -10.17 -19.44
C ASP A 4 3.73 -9.07 -18.44
N TYR A 5 3.69 -9.41 -17.17
CA TYR A 5 4.01 -8.50 -16.06
C TYR A 5 5.50 -8.15 -15.97
N LEU A 6 6.35 -8.79 -16.77
CA LEU A 6 7.79 -8.63 -16.72
C LEU A 6 8.31 -7.58 -17.72
N LYS A 7 7.45 -6.99 -18.54
CA LYS A 7 7.84 -5.94 -19.48
C LYS A 7 7.34 -4.58 -18.99
N ASN A 8 8.23 -3.60 -19.01
CA ASN A 8 7.99 -2.21 -18.62
C ASN A 8 6.99 -1.45 -19.51
N ASN A 9 6.08 -2.13 -20.17
CA ASN A 9 5.07 -1.51 -21.03
C ASN A 9 3.68 -1.77 -20.46
N PRO A 10 2.83 -0.75 -20.34
CA PRO A 10 1.44 -0.92 -19.96
C PRO A 10 0.73 -1.81 -20.99
N ARG A 11 -0.21 -2.61 -20.53
CA ARG A 11 -1.00 -3.46 -21.39
C ARG A 11 -2.46 -3.23 -21.14
N GLU A 12 -3.21 -3.21 -22.23
CA GLU A 12 -4.65 -3.27 -22.13
C GLU A 12 -5.04 -4.64 -21.58
N ILE A 13 -5.84 -4.64 -20.51
CA ILE A 13 -6.35 -5.84 -19.88
C ILE A 13 -7.70 -6.15 -20.48
N GLN A 14 -7.86 -7.37 -20.97
CA GLN A 14 -9.17 -7.89 -21.33
C GLN A 14 -10.02 -8.08 -20.07
N LEU A 15 -11.31 -7.87 -20.19
CA LEU A 15 -12.25 -8.20 -19.13
C LEU A 15 -12.18 -9.69 -18.80
N GLU A 16 -12.49 -10.07 -17.58
CA GLU A 16 -12.40 -11.46 -17.11
C GLU A 16 -13.20 -12.43 -17.97
N GLU A 17 -14.33 -11.97 -18.50
CA GLU A 17 -15.20 -12.72 -19.44
C GLU A 17 -14.55 -12.98 -20.80
N ASP A 18 -13.63 -12.14 -21.22
CA ASP A 18 -12.91 -12.21 -22.49
C ASP A 18 -11.53 -12.88 -22.35
N LEU A 19 -11.12 -13.16 -21.12
CA LEU A 19 -9.84 -13.84 -20.90
C LEU A 19 -9.97 -15.28 -21.38
N PRO A 20 -9.07 -15.76 -22.28
CA PRO A 20 -9.09 -17.16 -22.68
C PRO A 20 -8.97 -18.03 -21.44
N PRO A 21 -9.54 -19.24 -21.42
CA PRO A 21 -9.30 -20.24 -20.39
C PRO A 21 -7.81 -20.53 -20.37
N TYR A 22 -7.16 -19.79 -19.56
CA TYR A 22 -5.72 -19.74 -19.38
C TYR A 22 -5.46 -20.31 -18.07
N MET A 23 -4.54 -20.12 -17.87
CA MET A 23 -3.27 -20.43 -17.30
C MET A 23 -3.03 -21.90 -17.61
N THR A 24 -2.72 -22.17 -18.86
CA THR A 24 -1.91 -23.35 -19.14
C THR A 24 -0.67 -23.25 -18.26
N GLU A 25 -0.21 -24.35 -17.74
CA GLU A 25 0.96 -24.41 -16.84
C GLU A 25 2.14 -23.55 -17.32
N GLY A 26 2.40 -23.48 -18.63
CA GLY A 26 3.43 -22.63 -19.22
C GLY A 26 3.16 -21.13 -19.08
N VAL A 27 1.91 -20.68 -19.11
CA VAL A 27 1.55 -19.26 -18.94
C VAL A 27 1.69 -18.85 -17.48
N ALA A 28 1.31 -19.72 -16.55
CA ALA A 28 1.49 -19.48 -15.11
C ALA A 28 2.98 -19.29 -14.77
N ASN A 29 3.86 -20.12 -15.36
CA ASN A 29 5.30 -20.01 -15.14
C ASN A 29 5.91 -18.70 -15.70
N ASP A 30 5.30 -18.10 -16.72
CA ASP A 30 5.78 -16.83 -17.30
C ASP A 30 5.41 -15.59 -16.46
N ILE A 31 4.41 -15.69 -15.58
CA ILE A 31 3.90 -14.57 -14.77
C ILE A 31 4.02 -14.81 -13.26
N ALA A 32 4.32 -16.02 -12.85
CA ALA A 32 4.56 -16.38 -11.47
C ALA A 32 6.03 -16.19 -11.12
N GLU A 33 6.27 -15.49 -10.03
CA GLU A 33 7.61 -15.37 -9.46
C GLU A 33 7.67 -16.09 -8.12
N ILE A 34 8.70 -16.91 -7.93
CA ILE A 34 8.87 -17.70 -6.72
C ILE A 34 9.89 -16.98 -5.82
N PHE A 35 9.50 -16.77 -4.57
CA PHE A 35 10.42 -16.36 -3.51
C PHE A 35 10.50 -17.44 -2.43
N SER A 36 11.66 -17.55 -1.78
CA SER A 36 11.84 -18.47 -0.66
C SER A 36 11.63 -17.74 0.66
N THR A 37 10.88 -18.35 1.58
CA THR A 37 10.74 -17.84 2.94
C THR A 37 11.33 -18.84 3.93
N PRO A 38 12.33 -18.44 4.75
CA PRO A 38 12.89 -19.28 5.82
C PRO A 38 12.07 -19.21 7.10
N LEU A 39 10.85 -18.69 7.03
CA LEU A 39 10.00 -18.41 8.18
C LEU A 39 9.60 -19.70 8.91
N SER A 40 9.83 -19.71 10.22
CA SER A 40 9.36 -20.79 11.10
C SER A 40 7.95 -20.47 11.59
N GLY A 41 7.04 -21.43 11.44
CA GLY A 41 5.71 -21.37 12.06
C GLY A 41 5.82 -21.63 13.57
N ALA A 42 4.88 -21.09 14.34
CA ALA A 42 4.79 -21.30 15.79
C ALA A 42 3.39 -21.71 16.21
N TYR A 43 3.29 -22.75 17.03
CA TYR A 43 2.07 -23.04 17.77
C TYR A 43 2.00 -22.18 19.03
N ASN A 44 0.80 -21.76 19.41
CA ASN A 44 0.53 -21.22 20.73
C ASN A 44 -0.71 -21.92 21.29
N TRP A 45 -0.54 -22.69 22.36
CA TRP A 45 -1.59 -23.46 23.01
C TRP A 45 -2.28 -22.71 24.14
N ASP A 46 -1.90 -21.47 24.39
CA ASP A 46 -2.60 -20.56 25.28
C ASP A 46 -3.71 -19.84 24.54
N TYR A 47 -4.94 -20.27 24.73
CA TYR A 47 -6.14 -19.70 24.10
C TYR A 47 -6.79 -18.60 24.94
N THR A 48 -6.12 -18.14 26.00
CA THR A 48 -6.58 -17.00 26.80
C THR A 48 -6.38 -15.68 26.05
N VAL A 49 -7.10 -14.66 26.45
CA VAL A 49 -6.91 -13.31 25.90
C VAL A 49 -5.64 -12.72 26.48
N GLN A 50 -4.59 -12.67 25.69
CA GLN A 50 -3.27 -12.15 26.07
C GLN A 50 -3.18 -10.63 25.85
N ASP A 51 -3.91 -10.09 24.84
CA ASP A 51 -4.01 -8.66 24.57
C ASP A 51 -5.45 -8.29 24.15
N ASN A 52 -6.10 -7.51 25.01
CA ASN A 52 -7.48 -7.04 24.76
C ASN A 52 -7.55 -6.05 23.60
N ARG A 53 -6.50 -5.30 23.29
CA ARG A 53 -6.45 -4.34 22.18
C ARG A 53 -6.53 -5.10 20.86
N ILE A 54 -5.69 -6.14 20.71
CA ILE A 54 -5.65 -6.98 19.51
C ILE A 54 -6.96 -7.78 19.37
N LYS A 55 -7.49 -8.33 20.48
CA LYS A 55 -8.79 -8.99 20.45
C LYS A 55 -9.89 -8.06 19.95
N LYS A 56 -9.92 -6.82 20.42
CA LYS A 56 -10.91 -5.81 19.96
C LYS A 56 -10.79 -5.54 18.46
N LEU A 57 -9.57 -5.43 17.93
CA LEU A 57 -9.36 -5.26 16.49
C LEU A 57 -9.90 -6.44 15.68
N TYR A 58 -9.70 -7.67 16.17
CA TYR A 58 -10.26 -8.86 15.56
C TYR A 58 -11.80 -8.86 15.54
N GLU A 59 -12.45 -8.46 16.66
CA GLU A 59 -13.90 -8.31 16.71
C GLU A 59 -14.40 -7.26 15.71
N LEU A 60 -13.74 -6.08 15.68
CA LEU A 60 -14.04 -5.03 14.70
C LEU A 60 -13.90 -5.52 13.25
N GLY A 61 -12.87 -6.31 12.94
CA GLY A 61 -12.68 -6.88 11.59
C GLY A 61 -13.86 -7.77 11.17
N LYS A 62 -14.45 -8.52 12.09
CA LYS A 62 -15.66 -9.32 11.83
C LYS A 62 -16.92 -8.45 11.64
N GLU A 63 -17.07 -7.39 12.45
CA GLU A 63 -18.24 -6.49 12.41
C GLU A 63 -18.22 -5.61 11.15
N LEU A 64 -17.03 -5.15 10.73
CA LEU A 64 -16.86 -4.24 9.61
C LEU A 64 -16.54 -4.97 8.28
N ASN A 65 -16.73 -6.28 8.24
CA ASN A 65 -16.52 -7.07 7.03
C ASN A 65 -17.44 -6.60 5.89
N TRP A 66 -16.92 -6.60 4.69
CA TRP A 66 -17.62 -6.17 3.47
C TRP A 66 -17.34 -7.12 2.29
N ASN A 67 -18.14 -7.02 1.24
CA ASN A 67 -18.04 -7.85 0.05
C ASN A 67 -17.90 -6.97 -1.19
N VAL A 68 -16.87 -7.22 -1.99
CA VAL A 68 -16.54 -6.46 -3.20
C VAL A 68 -17.69 -6.39 -4.19
N GLU A 69 -18.45 -7.49 -4.32
CA GLU A 69 -19.56 -7.59 -5.28
C GLU A 69 -20.85 -6.95 -4.78
N VAL A 70 -21.01 -6.80 -3.46
CA VAL A 70 -22.28 -6.39 -2.83
C VAL A 70 -22.22 -4.96 -2.32
N ASP A 71 -21.11 -4.60 -1.66
CA ASP A 71 -20.99 -3.33 -0.94
C ASP A 71 -20.36 -2.22 -1.78
N VAL A 72 -19.86 -2.54 -2.99
CA VAL A 72 -19.40 -1.57 -3.99
C VAL A 72 -20.36 -1.57 -5.16
N ASP A 73 -20.95 -0.41 -5.46
CA ASP A 73 -21.90 -0.28 -6.59
C ASP A 73 -21.18 -0.15 -7.93
N TRP A 74 -20.81 -1.29 -8.51
CA TRP A 74 -20.14 -1.38 -9.81
C TRP A 74 -21.01 -0.92 -10.99
N SER A 75 -22.32 -0.76 -10.82
CA SER A 75 -23.23 -0.29 -11.88
C SER A 75 -23.09 1.20 -12.19
N ARG A 76 -22.46 1.97 -11.32
CA ARG A 76 -22.22 3.41 -11.53
C ARG A 76 -21.40 3.63 -12.78
N PRO A 77 -21.74 4.63 -13.60
CA PRO A 77 -21.02 4.90 -14.83
C PRO A 77 -19.58 5.33 -14.55
N PHE A 78 -18.69 4.94 -15.42
CA PHE A 78 -17.32 5.44 -15.46
C PHE A 78 -17.20 6.54 -16.51
N GLU A 79 -16.77 7.70 -16.07
CA GLU A 79 -16.49 8.85 -16.95
C GLU A 79 -14.98 8.98 -17.10
N PRO A 80 -14.40 8.49 -18.22
CA PRO A 80 -12.97 8.63 -18.45
C PRO A 80 -12.60 10.10 -18.59
N LEU A 81 -11.36 10.43 -18.33
CA LEU A 81 -10.84 11.77 -18.55
C LEU A 81 -10.91 12.09 -20.06
N THR A 82 -11.61 13.14 -20.43
CA THR A 82 -11.77 13.59 -21.83
C THR A 82 -11.02 14.89 -22.14
N GLU A 83 -10.66 15.63 -21.10
CA GLU A 83 -9.92 16.89 -21.21
C GLU A 83 -8.76 16.91 -20.21
N PRO A 84 -7.61 17.53 -20.55
CA PRO A 84 -6.51 17.64 -19.62
C PRO A 84 -6.92 18.51 -18.43
N THR A 85 -6.59 18.07 -17.22
CA THR A 85 -6.74 18.88 -16.00
C THR A 85 -5.42 19.56 -15.68
N PRO A 86 -5.42 20.82 -15.18
CA PRO A 86 -4.20 21.48 -14.76
C PRO A 86 -3.45 20.67 -13.70
N ILE A 87 -2.18 20.41 -13.95
CA ILE A 87 -1.32 19.67 -13.04
C ILE A 87 0.11 20.24 -13.06
N PHE A 88 0.92 19.84 -12.11
CA PHE A 88 2.30 20.32 -12.03
C PHE A 88 3.17 19.96 -13.26
N TRP A 89 2.77 18.96 -14.06
CA TRP A 89 3.44 18.64 -15.33
C TRP A 89 3.30 19.73 -16.39
N ASP A 90 2.35 20.67 -16.23
CA ASP A 90 2.23 21.81 -17.14
C ASP A 90 3.50 22.68 -17.18
N ASP A 91 4.34 22.59 -16.16
CA ASP A 91 5.65 23.26 -16.09
C ASP A 91 6.80 22.42 -16.67
N TYR A 92 6.54 21.18 -17.11
CA TYR A 92 7.55 20.29 -17.67
C TYR A 92 7.61 20.40 -19.20
N ALA A 93 8.75 20.84 -19.74
CA ALA A 93 8.89 21.14 -21.17
C ALA A 93 8.50 19.98 -22.12
N PRO A 94 8.80 18.69 -21.86
CA PRO A 94 8.29 17.58 -22.67
C PRO A 94 6.78 17.46 -22.65
N TYR A 95 6.10 17.66 -21.51
CA TYR A 95 4.64 17.60 -21.40
C TYR A 95 3.96 18.77 -22.11
N GLN A 96 4.55 19.96 -22.10
CA GLN A 96 4.03 21.13 -22.82
C GLN A 96 3.92 20.91 -24.34
N LYS A 97 4.74 20.01 -24.90
CA LYS A 97 4.72 19.67 -26.33
C LYS A 97 3.60 18.71 -26.72
N PHE A 98 2.89 18.13 -25.74
CA PHE A 98 1.79 17.24 -26.01
C PHE A 98 0.57 18.01 -26.48
N SER A 99 -0.19 17.40 -27.43
CA SER A 99 -1.57 17.80 -27.71
C SER A 99 -2.45 17.49 -26.49
N ASP A 100 -3.65 18.05 -26.45
CA ASP A 100 -4.59 17.79 -25.36
C ASP A 100 -4.94 16.30 -25.25
N ASP A 101 -5.17 15.63 -26.36
CA ASP A 101 -5.38 14.16 -26.40
C ASP A 101 -4.20 13.39 -25.79
N LYS A 102 -2.97 13.80 -26.12
CA LYS A 102 -1.77 13.16 -25.57
C LYS A 102 -1.57 13.44 -24.08
N LYS A 103 -2.01 14.60 -23.61
CA LYS A 103 -2.04 14.93 -22.18
C LYS A 103 -3.05 14.08 -21.44
N VAL A 104 -4.24 13.89 -22.00
CA VAL A 104 -5.27 12.98 -21.45
C VAL A 104 -4.75 11.56 -21.38
N GLU A 105 -4.12 11.06 -22.46
CA GLU A 105 -3.50 9.74 -22.49
C GLU A 105 -2.44 9.60 -21.37
N PHE A 106 -1.55 10.59 -21.20
CA PHE A 106 -0.55 10.57 -20.13
C PHE A 106 -1.18 10.51 -18.73
N LEU A 107 -2.23 11.30 -18.48
CA LEU A 107 -2.93 11.29 -17.21
C LEU A 107 -3.60 9.93 -16.92
N ASN A 108 -4.24 9.33 -17.92
CA ASN A 108 -4.83 8.00 -17.79
C ASN A 108 -3.77 6.93 -17.50
N HIS A 109 -2.61 7.00 -18.15
CA HIS A 109 -1.48 6.10 -17.86
C HIS A 109 -0.95 6.27 -16.43
N ARG A 110 -0.88 7.48 -15.93
CA ARG A 110 -0.49 7.74 -14.52
C ARG A 110 -1.49 7.19 -13.53
N ILE A 111 -2.79 7.36 -13.80
CA ILE A 111 -3.85 6.77 -12.96
C ILE A 111 -3.73 5.25 -12.99
N ALA A 112 -3.62 4.64 -14.16
CA ALA A 112 -3.48 3.20 -14.30
C ALA A 112 -2.23 2.66 -13.60
N TRP A 113 -1.10 3.36 -13.70
CA TRP A 113 0.12 3.01 -12.99
C TRP A 113 -0.10 3.02 -11.48
N SER A 114 -0.72 4.07 -10.93
CA SER A 114 -0.98 4.16 -9.49
C SER A 114 -1.88 3.03 -9.00
N GLN A 115 -2.97 2.72 -9.71
CA GLN A 115 -3.87 1.62 -9.34
C GLN A 115 -3.16 0.26 -9.44
N SER A 116 -2.26 0.09 -10.41
CA SER A 116 -1.46 -1.13 -10.53
C SER A 116 -0.49 -1.28 -9.36
N GLN A 117 0.17 -0.19 -8.92
CA GLN A 117 1.05 -0.24 -7.76
C GLN A 117 0.29 -0.53 -6.46
N PHE A 118 -0.94 -0.03 -6.32
CA PHE A 118 -1.81 -0.40 -5.20
C PHE A 118 -2.11 -1.89 -5.24
N LEU A 119 -2.64 -2.42 -6.35
CA LEU A 119 -2.91 -3.85 -6.51
C LEU A 119 -1.72 -4.74 -6.14
N HIS A 120 -0.52 -4.39 -6.61
CA HIS A 120 0.70 -5.16 -6.31
C HIS A 120 1.11 -5.05 -4.84
N GLY A 121 0.91 -3.88 -4.23
CA GLY A 121 1.11 -3.66 -2.80
C GLY A 121 0.19 -4.53 -1.96
N GLU A 122 -1.12 -4.56 -2.29
CA GLU A 122 -2.12 -5.39 -1.61
C GLU A 122 -1.81 -6.88 -1.71
N GLN A 123 -1.34 -7.34 -2.88
CA GLN A 123 -0.87 -8.73 -3.01
C GLN A 123 0.32 -9.02 -2.07
N GLY A 124 1.25 -8.07 -1.95
CA GLY A 124 2.36 -8.17 -1.00
C GLY A 124 1.86 -8.24 0.44
N ALA A 125 0.90 -7.38 0.82
CA ALA A 125 0.28 -7.36 2.15
C ALA A 125 -0.47 -8.66 2.45
N LEU A 126 -1.23 -9.19 1.50
CA LEU A 126 -1.88 -10.50 1.57
C LEU A 126 -0.88 -11.61 1.94
N LEU A 127 0.27 -11.65 1.25
CA LEU A 127 1.30 -12.65 1.50
C LEU A 127 1.96 -12.47 2.86
N VAL A 128 2.26 -11.23 3.28
CA VAL A 128 2.83 -10.94 4.61
C VAL A 128 1.85 -11.30 5.73
N ALA A 129 0.58 -10.93 5.63
CA ALA A 129 -0.45 -11.27 6.61
C ALA A 129 -0.62 -12.79 6.76
N SER A 130 -0.54 -13.54 5.66
CA SER A 130 -0.57 -15.00 5.67
C SER A 130 0.63 -15.60 6.43
N GLN A 131 1.83 -15.05 6.23
CA GLN A 131 3.03 -15.44 6.97
C GLN A 131 2.88 -15.12 8.47
N LEU A 132 2.34 -13.95 8.83
CA LEU A 132 2.10 -13.57 10.23
C LEU A 132 1.09 -14.50 10.90
N THR A 133 0.09 -14.99 10.20
CA THR A 133 -0.84 -16.02 10.71
C THR A 133 -0.07 -17.26 11.19
N SER A 134 0.98 -17.66 10.47
CA SER A 134 1.82 -18.80 10.83
C SER A 134 2.83 -18.49 11.93
N CYS A 135 3.52 -17.36 11.87
CA CYS A 135 4.69 -17.09 12.71
C CYS A 135 4.44 -16.20 13.93
N ALA A 136 3.34 -15.45 14.01
CA ALA A 136 3.08 -14.58 15.15
C ALA A 136 3.08 -15.36 16.46
N PRO A 137 3.74 -14.86 17.53
CA PRO A 137 3.92 -15.63 18.76
C PRO A 137 2.64 -15.86 19.56
N THR A 138 1.70 -14.93 19.57
CA THR A 138 0.50 -14.99 20.40
C THR A 138 -0.73 -15.46 19.64
N TYR A 139 -1.66 -16.13 20.34
CA TYR A 139 -2.91 -16.61 19.74
C TYR A 139 -3.77 -15.46 19.20
N ASN A 140 -3.88 -14.35 19.93
CA ASN A 140 -4.65 -13.20 19.46
C ASN A 140 -4.05 -12.58 18.19
N ALA A 141 -2.72 -12.50 18.10
CA ALA A 141 -2.05 -12.00 16.89
C ALA A 141 -2.29 -12.92 15.67
N LYS A 142 -2.31 -14.25 15.87
CA LYS A 142 -2.63 -15.20 14.80
C LYS A 142 -4.05 -15.05 14.29
N LEU A 143 -5.02 -14.86 15.18
CA LEU A 143 -6.42 -14.66 14.80
C LEU A 143 -6.58 -13.35 14.02
N TYR A 144 -5.95 -12.28 14.50
CA TYR A 144 -6.01 -10.99 13.80
C TYR A 144 -5.32 -11.07 12.43
N ALA A 145 -4.12 -11.62 12.36
CA ALA A 145 -3.40 -11.79 11.08
C ALA A 145 -4.21 -12.63 10.06
N ALA A 146 -4.96 -13.63 10.52
CA ALA A 146 -5.86 -14.39 9.65
C ALA A 146 -7.03 -13.55 9.13
N SER A 147 -7.62 -12.67 9.96
CA SER A 147 -8.65 -11.73 9.50
C SER A 147 -8.07 -10.70 8.53
N GLN A 148 -6.89 -10.18 8.80
CA GLN A 148 -6.19 -9.28 7.88
C GLN A 148 -5.87 -9.97 6.55
N THR A 149 -5.44 -11.23 6.55
CA THR A 149 -5.24 -12.00 5.31
C THR A 149 -6.51 -12.00 4.44
N PHE A 150 -7.68 -12.08 5.05
CA PHE A 150 -8.95 -12.02 4.33
C PHE A 150 -9.30 -10.59 3.89
N ASP A 151 -8.97 -9.57 4.69
CA ASP A 151 -9.12 -8.17 4.30
C ASP A 151 -8.28 -7.88 3.04
N GLU A 152 -7.00 -8.27 3.02
CA GLU A 152 -6.09 -8.08 1.88
C GLU A 152 -6.55 -8.83 0.62
N ALA A 153 -7.15 -10.02 0.78
CA ALA A 153 -7.72 -10.74 -0.36
C ALA A 153 -8.84 -9.93 -1.04
N ARG A 154 -9.71 -9.26 -0.26
CA ARG A 154 -10.72 -8.35 -0.79
C ARG A 154 -10.14 -7.11 -1.46
N HIS A 155 -9.06 -6.55 -0.89
CA HIS A 155 -8.36 -5.41 -1.47
C HIS A 155 -7.79 -5.76 -2.86
N VAL A 156 -7.11 -6.90 -2.97
CA VAL A 156 -6.62 -7.42 -4.25
C VAL A 156 -7.76 -7.60 -5.25
N GLU A 157 -8.87 -8.24 -4.84
CA GLU A 157 -10.05 -8.44 -5.68
C GLU A 157 -10.62 -7.09 -6.14
N ALA A 158 -10.79 -6.13 -5.23
CA ALA A 158 -11.37 -4.83 -5.53
C ALA A 158 -10.52 -4.02 -6.52
N PHE A 159 -9.20 -3.93 -6.30
CA PHE A 159 -8.31 -3.23 -7.22
C PHE A 159 -8.20 -3.93 -8.57
N ASN A 160 -8.14 -5.25 -8.60
CA ASN A 160 -8.13 -6.01 -9.85
C ASN A 160 -9.41 -5.76 -10.66
N LYS A 161 -10.58 -5.84 -10.03
CA LYS A 161 -11.86 -5.55 -10.67
C LYS A 161 -11.94 -4.11 -11.15
N TYR A 162 -11.45 -3.15 -10.35
CA TYR A 162 -11.40 -1.75 -10.75
C TYR A 162 -10.54 -1.54 -12.00
N ILE A 163 -9.35 -2.14 -12.05
CA ILE A 163 -8.47 -2.04 -13.21
C ILE A 163 -9.14 -2.66 -14.45
N GLN A 164 -9.70 -3.85 -14.33
CA GLN A 164 -10.33 -4.55 -15.46
C GLN A 164 -11.55 -3.80 -16.01
N THR A 165 -12.35 -3.19 -15.15
CA THR A 165 -13.61 -2.54 -15.57
C THR A 165 -13.45 -1.07 -15.93
N ARG A 166 -12.45 -0.37 -15.38
CA ARG A 166 -12.30 1.10 -15.46
C ARG A 166 -11.07 1.52 -16.25
N THR A 167 -9.88 1.35 -15.69
CA THR A 167 -8.65 1.84 -16.35
C THR A 167 -8.23 1.00 -17.55
N LYS A 168 -8.50 -0.30 -17.53
CA LYS A 168 -8.15 -1.29 -18.57
C LYS A 168 -6.67 -1.30 -18.98
N LEU A 169 -5.84 -0.73 -18.12
CA LEU A 169 -4.38 -0.68 -18.26
C LEU A 169 -3.75 -1.18 -16.96
N MET A 170 -2.78 -2.08 -17.06
CA MET A 170 -1.99 -2.55 -15.93
C MET A 170 -0.51 -2.35 -16.19
N TYR A 171 0.17 -1.77 -15.24
CA TYR A 171 1.61 -1.65 -15.21
C TYR A 171 2.23 -2.76 -14.37
N PRO A 172 3.47 -3.18 -14.65
CA PRO A 172 4.19 -4.09 -13.78
C PRO A 172 4.46 -3.45 -12.42
N ILE A 173 4.83 -4.27 -11.45
CA ILE A 173 5.29 -3.78 -10.15
C ILE A 173 6.56 -2.95 -10.31
N GLY A 174 6.57 -1.76 -9.71
CA GLY A 174 7.76 -0.89 -9.70
C GLY A 174 8.90 -1.49 -8.87
N ASN A 175 10.13 -1.31 -9.33
CA ASN A 175 11.33 -1.90 -8.72
C ASN A 175 11.48 -1.58 -7.21
N ALA A 176 11.18 -0.35 -6.80
CA ALA A 176 11.27 0.05 -5.40
C ALA A 176 10.24 -0.66 -4.52
N LEU A 177 8.97 -0.78 -5.00
CA LEU A 177 7.94 -1.54 -4.30
C LEU A 177 8.31 -3.02 -4.21
N LYS A 178 8.75 -3.61 -5.32
CA LYS A 178 9.19 -5.01 -5.33
C LYS A 178 10.33 -5.24 -4.34
N SER A 179 11.34 -4.38 -4.33
CA SER A 179 12.50 -4.52 -3.44
C SER A 179 12.13 -4.51 -1.96
N ILE A 180 11.18 -3.65 -1.54
CA ILE A 180 10.74 -3.63 -0.14
C ILE A 180 9.89 -4.85 0.20
N LEU A 181 9.01 -5.29 -0.71
CA LEU A 181 8.19 -6.49 -0.52
C LEU A 181 9.07 -7.74 -0.42
N ASP A 182 10.03 -7.91 -1.32
CA ASP A 182 10.98 -9.02 -1.28
C ASP A 182 11.74 -9.06 0.05
N LYS A 183 12.21 -7.90 0.52
CA LYS A 183 12.92 -7.79 1.80
C LYS A 183 12.03 -8.21 2.99
N ILE A 184 10.76 -7.80 3.01
CA ILE A 184 9.81 -8.16 4.07
C ILE A 184 9.44 -9.63 4.00
N LEU A 185 9.14 -10.16 2.82
CA LEU A 185 8.66 -11.52 2.62
C LEU A 185 9.74 -12.59 2.88
N THR A 186 11.00 -12.29 2.57
CA THR A 186 12.11 -13.23 2.69
C THR A 186 12.87 -13.16 4.02
N ASP A 187 12.62 -12.15 4.86
CA ASP A 187 13.25 -12.07 6.18
C ASP A 187 12.67 -13.12 7.13
N PRO A 188 13.49 -13.89 7.87
CA PRO A 188 13.02 -14.92 8.80
C PRO A 188 12.39 -14.35 10.08
N ARG A 189 12.55 -13.06 10.37
CA ARG A 189 12.11 -12.42 11.60
C ARG A 189 10.70 -11.89 11.44
N TRP A 190 9.79 -12.37 12.26
CA TRP A 190 8.38 -11.97 12.21
C TRP A 190 8.16 -10.48 12.54
N ASP A 191 8.93 -9.90 13.44
CA ASP A 191 8.83 -8.51 13.84
C ASP A 191 9.22 -7.53 12.73
N LEU A 192 10.17 -7.88 11.86
CA LEU A 192 10.48 -7.08 10.67
C LEU A 192 9.33 -7.05 9.66
N LYS A 193 8.51 -8.11 9.63
CA LYS A 193 7.30 -8.10 8.80
C LYS A 193 6.28 -7.09 9.32
N PHE A 194 6.11 -6.99 10.64
CA PHE A 194 5.27 -5.95 11.24
C PHE A 194 5.81 -4.54 10.98
N ILE A 195 7.11 -4.32 11.19
CA ILE A 195 7.72 -3.00 10.96
C ILE A 195 7.57 -2.60 9.48
N GLY A 196 7.94 -3.48 8.57
CA GLY A 196 7.93 -3.19 7.15
C GLY A 196 6.53 -3.06 6.56
N MET A 197 5.62 -3.96 6.91
CA MET A 197 4.27 -3.98 6.35
C MET A 197 3.34 -3.08 7.16
N GLN A 198 2.97 -3.44 8.39
CA GLN A 198 1.93 -2.74 9.13
C GLN A 198 2.29 -1.29 9.48
N ILE A 199 3.56 -1.00 9.81
CA ILE A 199 3.94 0.36 10.19
C ILE A 199 4.25 1.21 8.97
N ILE A 200 5.05 0.70 8.02
CA ILE A 200 5.58 1.51 6.93
C ILE A 200 4.69 1.41 5.69
N ILE A 201 4.50 0.23 5.10
CA ILE A 201 3.78 0.12 3.83
C ILE A 201 2.31 0.49 4.00
N GLU A 202 1.62 -0.07 4.99
CA GLU A 202 0.19 0.20 5.23
C GLU A 202 -0.04 1.60 5.81
N GLY A 203 0.88 2.12 6.64
CA GLY A 203 0.84 3.51 7.08
C GLY A 203 0.89 4.50 5.90
N LEU A 204 1.76 4.23 4.91
CA LEU A 204 1.83 5.01 3.68
C LEU A 204 0.59 4.78 2.78
N ALA A 205 0.10 3.53 2.69
CA ALA A 205 -1.08 3.18 1.91
C ALA A 205 -2.32 3.90 2.44
N LEU A 206 -2.52 3.93 3.75
CA LEU A 206 -3.62 4.65 4.41
C LEU A 206 -3.68 6.12 3.99
N ALA A 207 -2.55 6.83 4.00
CA ALA A 207 -2.50 8.23 3.56
C ALA A 207 -2.70 8.37 2.03
N ALA A 208 -2.13 7.45 1.24
CA ALA A 208 -2.29 7.45 -0.21
C ALA A 208 -3.74 7.19 -0.63
N PHE A 209 -4.43 6.25 0.03
CA PHE A 209 -5.85 5.95 -0.22
C PHE A 209 -6.74 7.11 0.19
N GLN A 210 -6.49 7.75 1.34
CA GLN A 210 -7.22 8.96 1.75
C GLN A 210 -7.09 10.06 0.69
N THR A 211 -5.86 10.35 0.25
CA THR A 211 -5.61 11.36 -0.79
C THR A 211 -6.28 10.98 -2.11
N SER A 212 -6.18 9.73 -2.54
CA SER A 212 -6.81 9.24 -3.77
C SER A 212 -8.34 9.33 -3.69
N ARG A 213 -8.93 9.01 -2.53
CA ARG A 213 -10.36 9.11 -2.28
C ARG A 213 -10.86 10.55 -2.37
N GLU A 214 -10.09 11.51 -1.88
CA GLU A 214 -10.44 12.94 -1.95
C GLU A 214 -10.34 13.50 -3.37
N LEU A 215 -9.34 13.07 -4.14
CA LEU A 215 -9.05 13.59 -5.46
C LEU A 215 -9.85 12.91 -6.58
N THR A 216 -10.27 11.67 -6.40
CA THR A 216 -10.99 10.94 -7.45
C THR A 216 -12.38 11.50 -7.72
N LYS A 217 -12.74 11.57 -8.99
CA LYS A 217 -14.10 11.88 -9.43
C LYS A 217 -14.94 10.61 -9.64
N ASP A 218 -14.29 9.43 -9.74
CA ASP A 218 -14.98 8.15 -9.90
C ASP A 218 -15.63 7.73 -8.57
N PRO A 219 -16.96 7.65 -8.52
CA PRO A 219 -17.66 7.28 -7.30
C PRO A 219 -17.37 5.85 -6.85
N VAL A 220 -17.10 4.92 -7.79
CA VAL A 220 -16.74 3.54 -7.45
C VAL A 220 -15.41 3.48 -6.73
N LEU A 221 -14.39 4.19 -7.24
CA LEU A 221 -13.09 4.27 -6.57
C LEU A 221 -13.19 4.92 -5.19
N ARG A 222 -14.00 5.98 -5.08
CA ARG A 222 -14.21 6.68 -3.81
C ARG A 222 -14.83 5.76 -2.74
N ASP A 223 -15.85 4.99 -3.11
CA ASP A 223 -16.56 4.09 -2.21
C ASP A 223 -15.66 2.91 -1.81
N MET A 224 -15.00 2.29 -2.79
CA MET A 224 -14.06 1.20 -2.59
C MET A 224 -12.93 1.61 -1.63
N LEU A 225 -12.29 2.75 -1.90
CA LEU A 225 -11.22 3.27 -1.03
C LEU A 225 -11.74 3.60 0.37
N GLY A 226 -12.98 4.04 0.52
CA GLY A 226 -13.59 4.26 1.82
C GLY A 226 -13.66 2.98 2.68
N LEU A 227 -14.00 1.84 2.07
CA LEU A 227 -14.02 0.53 2.74
C LEU A 227 -12.61 0.07 3.10
N ILE A 228 -11.67 0.14 2.14
CA ILE A 228 -10.27 -0.25 2.32
C ILE A 228 -9.59 0.57 3.44
N ILE A 229 -9.75 1.89 3.46
CA ILE A 229 -9.18 2.78 4.49
C ILE A 229 -9.56 2.33 5.91
N ARG A 230 -10.76 1.81 6.12
CA ARG A 230 -11.22 1.30 7.43
C ARG A 230 -10.47 0.03 7.82
N ASP A 231 -10.16 -0.81 6.85
CA ASP A 231 -9.40 -2.03 7.08
C ASP A 231 -7.93 -1.67 7.38
N GLU A 232 -7.30 -0.82 6.57
CA GLU A 232 -5.92 -0.34 6.75
C GLU A 232 -5.67 0.31 8.11
N ALA A 233 -6.62 1.11 8.60
CA ALA A 233 -6.51 1.72 9.92
C ALA A 233 -6.41 0.66 11.05
N ARG A 234 -7.11 -0.47 10.90
CA ARG A 234 -7.00 -1.60 11.85
C ARG A 234 -5.66 -2.30 11.73
N HIS A 235 -5.15 -2.49 10.51
CA HIS A 235 -3.87 -3.15 10.25
C HIS A 235 -2.70 -2.37 10.87
N VAL A 236 -2.63 -1.07 10.62
CA VAL A 236 -1.62 -0.19 11.23
C VAL A 236 -1.70 -0.22 12.76
N THR A 237 -2.91 -0.13 13.32
CA THR A 237 -3.10 -0.19 14.77
C THR A 237 -2.68 -1.54 15.36
N PHE A 238 -2.92 -2.64 14.65
CA PHE A 238 -2.43 -3.95 15.04
C PHE A 238 -0.91 -3.97 15.14
N GLY A 239 -0.24 -3.45 14.13
CA GLY A 239 1.22 -3.35 14.11
C GLY A 239 1.77 -2.56 15.29
N ILE A 240 1.22 -1.37 15.55
CA ILE A 240 1.67 -0.51 16.65
C ILE A 240 1.46 -1.19 18.01
N ASN A 241 0.24 -1.66 18.28
CA ASN A 241 -0.09 -2.27 19.56
C ASN A 241 0.75 -3.51 19.87
N TYR A 242 1.11 -4.27 18.85
CA TYR A 242 1.89 -5.50 19.05
C TYR A 242 3.39 -5.21 19.19
N LEU A 243 3.92 -4.27 18.41
CA LEU A 243 5.34 -3.92 18.45
C LEU A 243 5.71 -3.06 19.65
N GLU A 244 4.82 -2.20 20.15
CA GLU A 244 5.10 -1.28 21.24
C GLU A 244 5.67 -2.01 22.48
N GLU A 245 5.03 -3.10 22.90
CA GLU A 245 5.51 -3.92 24.02
C GLU A 245 6.67 -4.84 23.62
N PHE A 246 6.66 -5.36 22.40
CA PHE A 246 7.69 -6.29 21.95
C PHE A 246 9.06 -5.62 21.80
N VAL A 247 9.13 -4.43 21.20
CA VAL A 247 10.40 -3.71 21.01
C VAL A 247 11.08 -3.39 22.34
N GLU A 248 10.31 -3.15 23.39
CA GLU A 248 10.87 -2.95 24.74
C GLU A 248 11.68 -4.17 25.24
N THR A 249 11.32 -5.38 24.80
CA THR A 249 11.99 -6.62 25.22
C THR A 249 13.29 -6.91 24.46
N LEU A 250 13.56 -6.20 23.38
CA LEU A 250 14.75 -6.39 22.56
C LEU A 250 16.00 -5.82 23.23
N SER A 251 17.16 -6.42 22.97
CA SER A 251 18.46 -5.84 23.28
C SER A 251 18.71 -4.55 22.50
N GLU A 252 19.64 -3.71 22.94
CA GLU A 252 19.97 -2.47 22.24
C GLU A 252 20.47 -2.70 20.81
N ASP A 253 21.27 -3.76 20.59
CA ASP A 253 21.75 -4.13 19.27
C ASP A 253 20.60 -4.56 18.34
N GLU A 254 19.63 -5.29 18.87
CA GLU A 254 18.45 -5.68 18.11
C GLU A 254 17.56 -4.49 17.78
N LYS A 255 17.35 -3.57 18.71
CA LYS A 255 16.63 -2.31 18.45
C LYS A 255 17.30 -1.50 17.36
N GLU A 256 18.64 -1.45 17.39
CA GLU A 256 19.44 -0.74 16.40
C GLU A 256 19.26 -1.34 15.00
N ASP A 257 19.32 -2.68 14.87
CA ASP A 257 19.07 -3.39 13.61
C ASP A 257 17.66 -3.10 13.06
N ARG A 258 16.63 -3.07 13.94
CA ARG A 258 15.24 -2.74 13.53
C ARG A 258 15.09 -1.28 13.12
N ALA A 259 15.77 -0.37 13.79
CA ALA A 259 15.78 1.04 13.41
C ALA A 259 16.43 1.26 12.03
N GLN A 260 17.55 0.58 11.76
CA GLN A 260 18.20 0.62 10.46
C GLN A 260 17.30 0.04 9.35
N PHE A 261 16.63 -1.09 9.61
CA PHE A 261 15.65 -1.66 8.67
C PHE A 261 14.50 -0.69 8.39
N ALA A 262 13.95 -0.03 9.43
CA ALA A 262 12.87 0.94 9.28
C ALA A 262 13.30 2.13 8.42
N TYR A 263 14.52 2.63 8.61
CA TYR A 263 15.08 3.68 7.76
C TYR A 263 15.17 3.24 6.29
N GLU A 264 15.74 2.07 6.01
CA GLU A 264 15.87 1.54 4.64
C GLU A 264 14.52 1.35 3.97
N ALA A 265 13.53 0.87 4.71
CA ALA A 265 12.18 0.70 4.21
C ALA A 265 11.51 2.05 3.89
N CYS A 266 11.71 3.08 4.71
CA CYS A 266 11.24 4.45 4.43
C CYS A 266 11.92 5.05 3.21
N TRP A 267 13.22 4.83 3.05
CA TRP A 267 13.97 5.29 1.89
C TRP A 267 13.45 4.66 0.58
N LEU A 268 13.29 3.33 0.55
CA LEU A 268 12.70 2.63 -0.60
C LEU A 268 11.27 3.09 -0.88
N SER A 269 10.50 3.34 0.17
CA SER A 269 9.12 3.82 0.04
C SER A 269 9.00 5.21 -0.55
N ARG A 270 10.01 6.07 -0.37
CA ARG A 270 10.09 7.37 -1.04
C ARG A 270 10.31 7.21 -2.55
N GLU A 271 11.21 6.31 -2.95
CA GLU A 271 11.55 6.06 -4.35
C GLU A 271 10.36 5.45 -5.14
N ARG A 272 9.47 4.71 -4.49
CA ARG A 272 8.31 4.08 -5.15
C ARG A 272 7.24 5.05 -5.64
N LEU A 273 7.32 6.34 -5.30
CA LEU A 273 6.31 7.34 -5.70
C LEU A 273 6.46 7.82 -7.15
N VAL A 274 7.52 7.41 -7.82
CA VAL A 274 7.85 7.89 -9.16
C VAL A 274 7.47 6.87 -10.23
N SER A 275 6.68 7.29 -11.21
CA SER A 275 6.16 6.45 -12.29
C SER A 275 7.14 6.35 -13.47
N MET A 276 8.32 5.77 -13.24
CA MET A 276 9.39 5.64 -14.27
C MET A 276 8.88 5.00 -15.55
N ASP A 277 8.11 3.91 -15.43
CA ASP A 277 7.55 3.17 -16.57
C ASP A 277 6.66 4.05 -17.46
N VAL A 278 5.91 4.99 -16.84
CA VAL A 278 5.09 5.95 -17.61
C VAL A 278 5.97 6.91 -18.38
N PHE A 279 7.05 7.41 -17.79
CA PHE A 279 7.95 8.34 -18.47
C PHE A 279 8.63 7.67 -19.66
N GLU A 280 9.10 6.45 -19.50
CA GLU A 280 9.71 5.64 -20.56
C GLU A 280 8.70 5.36 -21.69
N HIS A 281 7.44 5.00 -21.33
CA HIS A 281 6.37 4.79 -22.30
C HIS A 281 6.14 6.01 -23.21
N PHE A 282 6.21 7.22 -22.64
CA PHE A 282 6.06 8.47 -23.39
C PHE A 282 7.35 8.98 -24.04
N GLY A 283 8.43 8.19 -23.97
CA GLY A 283 9.71 8.51 -24.60
C GLY A 283 10.47 9.66 -23.93
N TRP A 284 10.19 9.91 -22.66
CA TRP A 284 10.92 10.93 -21.90
C TRP A 284 12.26 10.37 -21.38
N ASN A 285 13.20 11.29 -21.08
CA ASN A 285 14.30 10.93 -20.21
C ASN A 285 13.72 10.69 -18.81
N ALA A 286 13.70 9.43 -18.40
CA ALA A 286 13.03 9.04 -17.17
C ALA A 286 13.67 9.65 -15.92
N GLU A 287 15.00 9.82 -15.91
CA GLU A 287 15.70 10.47 -14.78
C GLU A 287 15.42 11.97 -14.71
N ASP A 288 15.37 12.69 -15.84
CA ASP A 288 15.00 14.10 -15.85
C ASP A 288 13.56 14.30 -15.35
N ALA A 289 12.64 13.46 -15.79
CA ALA A 289 11.25 13.49 -15.35
C ALA A 289 11.12 13.14 -13.86
N ARG A 290 11.91 12.15 -13.37
CA ARG A 290 12.02 11.81 -11.96
C ARG A 290 12.46 13.00 -11.12
N GLN A 291 13.54 13.66 -11.52
CA GLN A 291 14.05 14.82 -10.81
C GLN A 291 13.02 15.97 -10.80
N PHE A 292 12.36 16.21 -11.93
CA PHE A 292 11.29 17.20 -12.02
C PHE A 292 10.15 16.87 -11.05
N GLN A 293 9.66 15.62 -11.04
CA GLN A 293 8.59 15.18 -10.16
C GLN A 293 8.97 15.34 -8.68
N LEU A 294 10.13 14.83 -8.27
CA LEU A 294 10.58 14.86 -6.87
C LEU A 294 10.78 16.27 -6.34
N ASN A 295 11.15 17.23 -7.20
CA ASN A 295 11.33 18.62 -6.83
C ASN A 295 10.03 19.43 -6.81
N SER A 296 8.92 18.90 -7.35
CA SER A 296 7.64 19.60 -7.36
C SER A 296 7.05 19.75 -5.95
N ASP A 297 6.41 20.88 -5.69
CA ASP A 297 5.77 21.15 -4.39
C ASP A 297 4.65 20.17 -4.07
N ILE A 298 3.94 19.71 -5.10
CA ILE A 298 2.88 18.70 -4.96
C ILE A 298 3.46 17.35 -4.48
N THR A 299 4.58 16.89 -5.05
CA THR A 299 5.22 15.65 -4.60
C THR A 299 5.75 15.78 -3.17
N LYS A 300 6.38 16.91 -2.83
CA LYS A 300 6.82 17.20 -1.46
C LYS A 300 5.66 17.22 -0.48
N HIS A 301 4.54 17.87 -0.85
CA HIS A 301 3.34 17.87 -0.01
C HIS A 301 2.76 16.48 0.16
N PHE A 302 2.69 15.68 -0.91
CA PHE A 302 2.22 14.30 -0.84
C PHE A 302 3.14 13.44 0.04
N GLN A 303 4.46 13.55 -0.10
CA GLN A 303 5.41 12.88 0.80
C GLN A 303 5.16 13.26 2.27
N LYS A 304 4.89 14.54 2.54
CA LYS A 304 4.53 15.00 3.88
C LYS A 304 3.31 14.24 4.43
N LEU A 305 2.23 14.16 3.66
CA LEU A 305 1.02 13.44 4.09
C LEU A 305 1.30 11.97 4.38
N LEU A 306 2.11 11.32 3.55
CA LEU A 306 2.48 9.93 3.73
C LEU A 306 3.28 9.71 5.02
N PHE A 307 4.37 10.45 5.21
CA PHE A 307 5.27 10.24 6.36
C PHE A 307 4.74 10.79 7.68
N GLN A 308 3.72 11.67 7.65
CA GLN A 308 2.97 12.03 8.85
C GLN A 308 2.23 10.85 9.49
N ARG A 309 1.98 9.78 8.73
CA ARG A 309 1.42 8.53 9.27
C ARG A 309 2.49 7.60 9.81
N VAL A 310 3.65 7.53 9.20
CA VAL A 310 4.70 6.56 9.54
C VAL A 310 5.58 7.02 10.69
N MET A 311 6.06 8.27 10.64
CA MET A 311 7.07 8.74 11.60
C MET A 311 6.62 8.75 13.06
N PRO A 312 5.38 9.17 13.41
CA PRO A 312 4.90 9.10 14.79
C PRO A 312 4.81 7.67 15.31
N ASN A 313 4.47 6.72 14.43
CA ASN A 313 4.38 5.30 14.78
C ASN A 313 5.76 4.72 15.05
N LEU A 314 6.77 5.03 14.22
CA LEU A 314 8.17 4.62 14.48
C LEU A 314 8.72 5.20 15.77
N ARG A 315 8.39 6.46 16.09
CA ARG A 315 8.74 7.08 17.37
C ARG A 315 8.09 6.33 18.54
N ARG A 316 6.79 6.06 18.44
CA ARG A 316 6.02 5.42 19.51
C ARG A 316 6.53 4.02 19.85
N ILE A 317 6.89 3.23 18.85
CA ILE A 317 7.46 1.89 19.06
C ILE A 317 8.97 1.92 19.38
N GLY A 318 9.59 3.09 19.57
CA GLY A 318 10.98 3.23 20.01
C GLY A 318 12.05 2.98 18.95
N LEU A 319 11.71 3.11 17.66
CA LEU A 319 12.65 2.89 16.54
C LEU A 319 13.23 4.17 15.94
N LEU A 320 12.89 5.37 16.45
CA LEU A 320 13.62 6.60 16.13
C LEU A 320 14.82 6.76 17.07
N ARG A 321 15.89 6.02 16.76
CA ARG A 321 17.12 5.98 17.54
C ARG A 321 18.14 6.98 17.01
N ASP A 322 19.11 7.37 17.86
CA ASP A 322 20.14 8.38 17.53
C ASP A 322 20.90 8.04 16.25
N SER A 323 21.15 6.77 15.96
CA SER A 323 21.86 6.28 14.77
C SER A 323 21.14 6.54 13.44
N VAL A 324 19.80 6.68 13.48
CA VAL A 324 18.96 6.86 12.28
C VAL A 324 18.31 8.24 12.23
N VAL A 325 18.23 8.99 13.31
CA VAL A 325 17.61 10.32 13.36
C VAL A 325 18.20 11.25 12.30
N GLY A 326 19.54 11.38 12.22
CA GLY A 326 20.18 12.21 11.19
C GLY A 326 19.87 11.74 9.76
N LYS A 327 19.72 10.42 9.55
CA LYS A 327 19.34 9.86 8.24
C LYS A 327 17.90 10.20 7.86
N PHE A 328 16.97 10.22 8.81
CA PHE A 328 15.59 10.66 8.60
C PHE A 328 15.51 12.18 8.38
N GLU A 329 16.38 12.96 9.00
CA GLU A 329 16.54 14.39 8.76
C GLU A 329 17.01 14.66 7.32
N ASP A 330 18.03 13.94 6.85
CA ASP A 330 18.50 14.00 5.46
C ASP A 330 17.43 13.61 4.43
N LEU A 331 16.51 12.71 4.79
CA LEU A 331 15.35 12.39 3.97
C LEU A 331 14.26 13.48 4.00
N GLY A 332 14.35 14.44 4.93
CA GLY A 332 13.37 15.51 5.09
C GLY A 332 12.02 15.02 5.66
N ILE A 333 12.02 13.96 6.46
CA ILE A 333 10.78 13.37 7.03
C ILE A 333 10.78 13.30 8.56
N LEU A 334 11.88 13.64 9.22
CA LEU A 334 11.98 13.59 10.69
C LEU A 334 11.00 14.54 11.37
N GLU A 335 10.74 15.72 10.79
CA GLU A 335 9.80 16.71 11.36
C GLU A 335 8.40 16.16 11.62
N TYR A 336 8.00 15.08 10.90
CA TYR A 336 6.67 14.47 11.03
C TYR A 336 6.54 13.55 12.25
N ALA A 337 7.62 13.23 12.93
CA ALA A 337 7.61 12.38 14.13
C ALA A 337 6.80 12.95 15.30
N GLU A 338 6.57 14.27 15.32
CA GLU A 338 5.79 14.94 16.35
C GLU A 338 4.27 14.92 16.11
N ALA A 339 3.82 14.37 14.97
CA ALA A 339 2.39 14.21 14.70
C ALA A 339 1.76 13.11 15.59
N LYS A 340 0.44 13.00 15.55
CA LYS A 340 -0.31 12.02 16.34
C LYS A 340 -0.13 10.61 15.75
N SER A 341 0.11 9.62 16.62
CA SER A 341 0.20 8.21 16.24
C SER A 341 -1.17 7.63 15.88
N ASP A 342 -1.21 6.71 14.93
CA ASP A 342 -2.42 5.99 14.54
C ASP A 342 -2.96 5.05 15.64
N ALA A 343 -2.16 4.72 16.67
CA ALA A 343 -2.67 3.99 17.83
C ALA A 343 -3.68 4.79 18.67
N ASP A 344 -3.74 6.11 18.50
CA ASP A 344 -4.68 7.00 19.19
C ASP A 344 -5.95 7.31 18.37
N ILE A 345 -6.23 6.51 17.35
CA ILE A 345 -7.44 6.64 16.52
C ILE A 345 -8.69 6.40 17.37
N ASP A 346 -9.69 7.28 17.21
CA ASP A 346 -11.03 7.02 17.73
C ASP A 346 -11.79 6.03 16.82
N TRP A 347 -11.91 4.79 17.29
CA TRP A 347 -12.61 3.73 16.57
C TRP A 347 -14.10 4.02 16.36
N ALA A 348 -14.70 4.89 17.18
CA ALA A 348 -16.08 5.34 16.97
C ALA A 348 -16.20 6.15 15.66
N ASP A 349 -15.18 6.92 15.32
CA ASP A 349 -15.16 7.67 14.05
C ASP A 349 -14.99 6.75 12.85
N LEU A 350 -14.18 5.68 12.96
CA LEU A 350 -14.01 4.70 11.90
C LEU A 350 -15.19 3.75 11.71
N SER A 351 -16.00 3.54 12.74
CA SER A 351 -17.20 2.70 12.67
C SER A 351 -18.43 3.44 12.14
N ARG A 352 -18.37 4.78 11.96
CA ARG A 352 -19.47 5.53 11.35
C ARG A 352 -19.71 5.08 9.90
N PRO A 353 -20.95 5.09 9.42
CA PRO A 353 -21.24 4.88 8.02
C PRO A 353 -20.40 5.82 7.14
N LEU A 354 -19.75 5.27 6.11
CA LEU A 354 -18.94 6.07 5.18
C LEU A 354 -19.80 6.99 4.32
N PHE A 355 -21.06 6.69 4.24
CA PHE A 355 -22.10 7.37 3.50
C PHE A 355 -23.20 7.76 4.48
N GLU A 356 -23.00 8.84 5.22
CA GLU A 356 -24.16 9.56 5.75
C GLU A 356 -24.88 10.12 4.52
N GLU A 357 -26.08 9.58 4.25
CA GLU A 357 -27.00 10.25 3.34
C GLU A 357 -27.12 11.69 3.85
N SER A 358 -26.70 12.65 3.03
CA SER A 358 -26.93 14.06 3.28
C SER A 358 -28.45 14.25 3.35
N ALA A 359 -28.94 14.37 4.60
CA ALA A 359 -30.34 14.62 4.91
C ALA A 359 -30.82 15.95 4.30
#